data_2514cee63edc191d2dc1e0c4acd30191
#
_entry.id   2514cee63edc191d2dc1e0c4acd30191
#
_cell.length_a   1.000
_cell.length_b   1.000
_cell.length_c   1.000
_cell.angle_alpha   90.00
_cell.angle_beta   90.00
_cell.angle_gamma   90.00
#
_symmetry.space_group_name_H-M   'P 1'
#
loop_
_entity.id
_entity.type
_entity.pdbx_description
1 polymer ?
#
loop_
_entity_poly.entity_id
_entity_poly.type
_entity_poly.pdbx_seq_one_letter_code
_entity_poly.pdbx_strand_id
1 'polypeptide(L)'
;MLTISEIQDHLYIMLKEFDSFCKENDIKYSLSGGSLLGAIRHKGFIPWDDDIDICLSRPDYEKLITIFPKVFHSNYLLRSIERNNSKYPFARLEKLDIKIEDEYSNANQFLFMDIMPVDGLPNDKNEVVSIYKKRKVYSKMLELCDAKLGHGKSFSRAFIKSILIIFAKCVG
;
A
#
# COMPACT_ATOMS: atom_id res chain seq x y z
N MET A 1 -4.40 4.38 -22.12
CA MET A 1 -4.61 4.74 -20.69
C MET A 1 -5.97 4.18 -20.29
N LEU A 2 -6.05 3.43 -19.20
CA LEU A 2 -7.32 2.88 -18.73
C LEU A 2 -8.19 4.00 -18.14
N THR A 3 -9.49 3.91 -18.32
CA THR A 3 -10.47 4.76 -17.62
C THR A 3 -10.61 4.31 -16.16
N ILE A 4 -11.10 5.19 -15.28
CA ILE A 4 -11.39 4.84 -13.87
C ILE A 4 -12.30 3.60 -13.78
N SER A 5 -13.32 3.51 -14.62
CA SER A 5 -14.22 2.36 -14.64
C SER A 5 -13.50 1.05 -14.99
N GLU A 6 -12.61 1.07 -15.98
CA GLU A 6 -11.81 -0.11 -16.34
C GLU A 6 -10.84 -0.51 -15.21
N ILE A 7 -10.23 0.47 -14.53
CA ILE A 7 -9.40 0.23 -13.36
C ILE A 7 -10.22 -0.45 -12.25
N GLN A 8 -11.40 0.09 -11.94
CA GLN A 8 -12.30 -0.47 -10.92
C GLN A 8 -12.76 -1.89 -11.26
N ASP A 9 -13.05 -2.18 -12.52
CA ASP A 9 -13.41 -3.52 -12.96
C ASP A 9 -12.27 -4.53 -12.74
N HIS A 10 -11.04 -4.15 -13.06
CA HIS A 10 -9.86 -4.97 -12.82
C HIS A 10 -9.58 -5.16 -11.32
N LEU A 11 -9.71 -4.12 -10.51
CA LEU A 11 -9.58 -4.17 -9.06
C LEU A 11 -10.64 -5.07 -8.43
N TYR A 12 -11.87 -5.02 -8.94
CA TYR A 12 -12.94 -5.89 -8.46
C TYR A 12 -12.66 -7.38 -8.74
N ILE A 13 -12.16 -7.70 -9.93
CA ILE A 13 -11.74 -9.07 -10.27
C ILE A 13 -10.62 -9.52 -9.33
N MET A 14 -9.63 -8.67 -9.13
CA MET A 14 -8.50 -8.93 -8.24
C MET A 14 -8.95 -9.18 -6.79
N LEU A 15 -9.90 -8.38 -6.29
CA LEU A 15 -10.47 -8.58 -4.96
C LEU A 15 -11.23 -9.91 -4.85
N LYS A 16 -11.99 -10.30 -5.88
CA LYS A 16 -12.71 -11.60 -5.90
C LYS A 16 -11.76 -12.79 -5.87
N GLU A 17 -10.68 -12.75 -6.63
CA GLU A 17 -9.66 -13.80 -6.66
C GLU A 17 -8.93 -13.89 -5.32
N PHE A 18 -8.60 -12.73 -4.73
CA PHE A 18 -8.03 -12.66 -3.39
C PHE A 18 -8.98 -13.17 -2.31
N ASP A 19 -10.26 -12.82 -2.38
CA ASP A 19 -11.30 -13.30 -1.46
C ASP A 19 -11.44 -14.83 -1.51
N SER A 20 -11.41 -15.42 -2.71
CA SER A 20 -11.43 -16.87 -2.88
C SER A 20 -10.21 -17.52 -2.21
N PHE A 21 -9.00 -16.98 -2.46
CA PHE A 21 -7.79 -17.44 -1.79
C PHE A 21 -7.88 -17.34 -0.26
N CYS A 22 -8.37 -16.23 0.25
CA CYS A 22 -8.53 -16.02 1.70
C CYS A 22 -9.50 -17.03 2.31
N LYS A 23 -10.64 -17.30 1.67
CA LYS A 23 -11.62 -18.28 2.12
C LYS A 23 -11.07 -19.70 2.14
N GLU A 24 -10.38 -20.10 1.09
CA GLU A 24 -9.74 -21.43 1.00
C GLU A 24 -8.68 -21.66 2.07
N ASN A 25 -8.06 -20.58 2.53
CA ASN A 25 -6.97 -20.63 3.52
C ASN A 25 -7.39 -20.13 4.91
N ASP A 26 -8.66 -19.92 5.19
CA ASP A 26 -9.16 -19.39 6.48
C ASP A 26 -8.38 -18.14 6.93
N ILE A 27 -8.29 -17.16 6.03
CA ILE A 27 -7.72 -15.83 6.27
C ILE A 27 -8.87 -14.83 6.33
N LYS A 28 -8.93 -14.04 7.39
CA LYS A 28 -9.95 -13.01 7.57
C LYS A 28 -9.40 -11.64 7.25
N TYR A 29 -10.13 -10.89 6.44
CA TYR A 29 -9.79 -9.50 6.12
C TYR A 29 -11.03 -8.62 6.19
N SER A 30 -10.84 -7.32 6.19
CA SER A 30 -11.90 -6.34 5.98
C SER A 30 -11.45 -5.26 5.01
N LEU A 31 -12.38 -4.66 4.31
CA LEU A 31 -12.14 -3.42 3.57
C LEU A 31 -11.75 -2.30 4.54
N SER A 32 -10.96 -1.36 4.08
CA SER A 32 -10.48 -0.23 4.85
C SER A 32 -10.57 1.07 4.01
N GLY A 33 -10.29 2.21 4.61
CA GLY A 33 -10.16 3.47 3.90
C GLY A 33 -11.32 3.82 2.97
N GLY A 34 -10.97 4.26 1.76
CA GLY A 34 -11.88 4.59 0.67
C GLY A 34 -12.74 3.41 0.25
N SER A 35 -12.15 2.22 0.17
CA SER A 35 -12.83 0.98 -0.24
C SER A 35 -13.97 0.61 0.69
N LEU A 36 -13.80 0.72 2.02
CA LEU A 36 -14.87 0.50 2.99
C LEU A 36 -15.97 1.56 2.88
N LEU A 37 -15.58 2.82 2.75
CA LEU A 37 -16.53 3.92 2.59
C LEU A 37 -17.35 3.76 1.31
N GLY A 38 -16.71 3.38 0.21
CA GLY A 38 -17.36 3.09 -1.07
C GLY A 38 -18.38 1.95 -0.94
N ALA A 39 -17.99 0.83 -0.34
CA ALA A 39 -18.86 -0.32 -0.14
C ALA A 39 -20.13 0.04 0.65
N ILE A 40 -20.01 0.83 1.73
CA ILE A 40 -21.14 1.23 2.57
C ILE A 40 -22.02 2.27 1.87
N ARG A 41 -21.42 3.32 1.32
CA ARG A 41 -22.10 4.53 0.85
C ARG A 41 -22.56 4.42 -0.60
N HIS A 42 -21.74 3.83 -1.47
CA HIS A 42 -21.98 3.72 -2.91
C HIS A 42 -22.38 2.31 -3.37
N LYS A 43 -22.31 1.32 -2.46
CA LYS A 43 -22.51 -0.11 -2.78
C LYS A 43 -21.51 -0.66 -3.79
N GLY A 44 -20.34 -0.03 -3.87
CA GLY A 44 -19.26 -0.30 -4.79
C GLY A 44 -18.11 0.66 -4.54
N PHE A 45 -17.33 0.99 -5.56
CA PHE A 45 -16.29 2.00 -5.47
C PHE A 45 -16.86 3.40 -5.30
N ILE A 46 -16.11 4.28 -4.68
CA ILE A 46 -16.31 5.72 -4.84
C ILE A 46 -16.02 6.05 -6.32
N PRO A 47 -16.84 6.88 -7.01
CA PRO A 47 -16.76 7.03 -8.48
C PRO A 47 -15.40 7.47 -9.05
N TRP A 48 -14.55 8.08 -8.25
CA TRP A 48 -13.22 8.57 -8.65
C TRP A 48 -12.07 7.82 -7.95
N ASP A 49 -12.36 6.74 -7.21
CA ASP A 49 -11.38 5.93 -6.49
C ASP A 49 -10.74 4.92 -7.44
N ASP A 50 -9.44 4.76 -7.37
CA ASP A 50 -8.65 3.94 -8.29
C ASP A 50 -7.77 2.89 -7.58
N ASP A 51 -8.05 2.65 -6.29
CA ASP A 51 -7.36 1.64 -5.47
C ASP A 51 -8.32 0.80 -4.61
N ILE A 52 -7.77 -0.24 -4.01
CA ILE A 52 -8.43 -1.03 -2.96
C ILE A 52 -7.49 -1.12 -1.76
N ASP A 53 -8.03 -0.72 -0.62
CA ASP A 53 -7.40 -0.88 0.68
C ASP A 53 -8.10 -1.98 1.48
N ILE A 54 -7.31 -2.94 1.97
CA ILE A 54 -7.78 -3.96 2.92
C ILE A 54 -6.91 -4.00 4.17
N CYS A 55 -7.45 -4.50 5.24
CA CYS A 55 -6.70 -4.74 6.47
C CYS A 55 -6.94 -6.14 7.02
N LEU A 56 -5.90 -6.71 7.61
CA LEU A 56 -5.90 -8.01 8.26
C LEU A 56 -5.38 -7.89 9.69
N SER A 57 -5.89 -8.73 10.60
CA SER A 57 -5.24 -8.91 11.89
C SER A 57 -3.79 -9.35 11.70
N ARG A 58 -2.89 -9.02 12.62
CA ARG A 58 -1.48 -9.43 12.50
C ARG A 58 -1.32 -10.93 12.24
N PRO A 59 -2.00 -11.86 12.94
CA PRO A 59 -1.90 -13.29 12.66
C PRO A 59 -2.34 -13.67 11.23
N ASP A 60 -3.44 -13.09 10.74
CA ASP A 60 -3.91 -13.35 9.37
C ASP A 60 -2.95 -12.77 8.32
N TYR A 61 -2.39 -11.59 8.59
CA TYR A 61 -1.37 -10.98 7.73
C TYR A 61 -0.12 -11.85 7.62
N GLU A 62 0.44 -12.31 8.75
CA GLU A 62 1.62 -13.19 8.77
C GLU A 62 1.34 -14.53 8.07
N LYS A 63 0.14 -15.09 8.27
CA LYS A 63 -0.32 -16.27 7.56
C LYS A 63 -0.34 -16.03 6.05
N LEU A 64 -0.95 -14.93 5.60
CA LEU A 64 -0.98 -14.53 4.19
C LEU A 64 0.44 -14.45 3.61
N ILE A 65 1.34 -13.70 4.27
CA ILE A 65 2.72 -13.51 3.80
C ILE A 65 3.45 -14.84 3.65
N THR A 66 3.18 -15.78 4.56
CA THR A 66 3.85 -17.10 4.57
C THR A 66 3.35 -18.02 3.46
N ILE A 67 2.04 -18.13 3.30
CA ILE A 67 1.43 -19.14 2.42
C ILE A 67 1.13 -18.64 1.01
N PHE A 68 1.07 -17.30 0.78
CA PHE A 68 0.77 -16.79 -0.56
C PHE A 68 1.80 -17.28 -1.57
N PRO A 69 1.40 -17.88 -2.69
CA PRO A 69 2.34 -18.44 -3.66
C PRO A 69 3.22 -17.35 -4.29
N LYS A 70 4.40 -17.74 -4.81
CA LYS A 70 5.28 -16.79 -5.52
C LYS A 70 4.63 -16.23 -6.77
N VAL A 71 3.79 -17.04 -7.43
CA VAL A 71 2.98 -16.67 -8.58
C VAL A 71 1.57 -17.14 -8.31
N PHE A 72 0.62 -16.23 -8.33
CA PHE A 72 -0.80 -16.48 -8.13
C PHE A 72 -1.55 -16.12 -9.42
N HIS A 73 -2.37 -17.05 -9.93
CA HIS A 73 -3.07 -16.92 -11.22
C HIS A 73 -2.20 -16.41 -12.38
N SER A 74 -0.91 -16.77 -12.39
CA SER A 74 0.10 -16.46 -13.40
C SER A 74 0.52 -14.99 -13.53
N ASN A 75 -0.17 -14.05 -12.90
CA ASN A 75 0.03 -12.61 -13.09
C ASN A 75 -0.05 -11.74 -11.82
N TYR A 76 -0.18 -12.35 -10.64
CA TYR A 76 -0.15 -11.60 -9.37
C TYR A 76 1.14 -11.83 -8.60
N LEU A 77 1.65 -10.75 -8.02
CA LEU A 77 2.83 -10.74 -7.15
C LEU A 77 2.50 -10.07 -5.83
N LEU A 78 2.67 -10.79 -4.72
CA LEU A 78 2.61 -10.22 -3.39
C LEU A 78 3.97 -9.65 -3.00
N ARG A 79 4.00 -8.34 -2.76
CA ARG A 79 5.18 -7.63 -2.25
C ARG A 79 5.02 -7.32 -0.78
N SER A 80 6.07 -7.51 -0.01
CA SER A 80 6.15 -7.09 1.40
C SER A 80 7.61 -7.00 1.86
N ILE A 81 7.86 -6.33 2.99
CA ILE A 81 9.18 -6.28 3.62
C ILE A 81 9.62 -7.70 4.01
N GLU A 82 8.73 -8.50 4.56
CA GLU A 82 9.01 -9.86 5.03
C GLU A 82 9.43 -10.79 3.89
N ARG A 83 9.01 -10.46 2.67
CA ARG A 83 9.43 -11.17 1.44
C ARG A 83 10.68 -10.56 0.78
N ASN A 84 11.27 -9.52 1.36
CA ASN A 84 12.44 -8.81 0.84
C ASN A 84 12.22 -8.25 -0.59
N ASN A 85 11.00 -7.89 -0.94
CA ASN A 85 10.65 -7.36 -2.27
C ASN A 85 9.82 -6.07 -2.23
N SER A 86 9.69 -5.45 -1.06
CA SER A 86 9.05 -4.16 -0.83
C SER A 86 9.79 -3.39 0.27
N LYS A 87 9.63 -2.08 0.25
CA LYS A 87 10.09 -1.14 1.30
C LYS A 87 8.95 -0.58 2.14
N TYR A 88 7.71 -0.85 1.73
CA TYR A 88 6.53 -0.35 2.46
C TYR A 88 6.23 -1.23 3.68
N PRO A 89 5.75 -0.63 4.80
CA PRO A 89 5.45 -1.36 6.04
C PRO A 89 4.15 -2.16 5.98
N PHE A 90 3.66 -2.43 4.78
CA PHE A 90 2.47 -3.21 4.47
C PHE A 90 2.69 -3.99 3.17
N ALA A 91 1.89 -5.01 2.97
CA ALA A 91 1.96 -5.77 1.73
C ALA A 91 1.14 -5.10 0.61
N ARG A 92 1.52 -5.39 -0.61
CA ARG A 92 0.85 -4.95 -1.82
C ARG A 92 0.70 -6.13 -2.76
N LEU A 93 -0.50 -6.40 -3.20
CA LEU A 93 -0.76 -7.36 -4.27
C LEU A 93 -0.79 -6.61 -5.60
N GLU A 94 0.15 -6.92 -6.48
CA GLU A 94 0.28 -6.30 -7.80
C GLU A 94 -0.21 -7.22 -8.91
N LYS A 95 -0.91 -6.66 -9.89
CA LYS A 95 -1.34 -7.33 -11.12
C LYS A 95 -0.38 -6.99 -12.25
N LEU A 96 0.54 -7.91 -12.59
CA LEU A 96 1.72 -7.66 -13.41
C LEU A 96 1.42 -7.42 -14.91
N ASP A 97 0.23 -7.75 -15.38
CA ASP A 97 -0.22 -7.55 -16.75
C ASP A 97 -0.86 -6.17 -17.00
N ILE A 98 -1.11 -5.40 -15.93
CA ILE A 98 -1.72 -4.06 -16.03
C ILE A 98 -0.77 -3.04 -15.43
N LYS A 99 -0.25 -2.16 -16.29
CA LYS A 99 0.57 -1.01 -15.87
C LYS A 99 -0.31 0.22 -15.69
N ILE A 100 -0.06 0.94 -14.59
CA ILE A 100 -0.63 2.28 -14.34
C ILE A 100 0.49 3.31 -14.40
N GLU A 101 0.18 4.45 -15.02
CA GLU A 101 1.09 5.59 -15.04
C GLU A 101 0.85 6.45 -13.80
N ASP A 102 1.91 6.69 -13.05
CA ASP A 102 1.89 7.63 -11.93
C ASP A 102 2.71 8.86 -12.32
N GLU A 103 2.06 10.01 -12.46
CA GLU A 103 2.71 11.28 -12.79
C GLU A 103 3.80 11.69 -11.78
N TYR A 104 3.74 11.17 -10.56
CA TYR A 104 4.62 11.55 -9.44
C TYR A 104 5.72 10.54 -9.13
N SER A 105 5.68 9.35 -9.71
CA SER A 105 6.67 8.28 -9.52
C SER A 105 7.42 7.96 -10.82
N ASN A 106 8.71 7.64 -10.69
CA ASN A 106 9.53 7.15 -11.82
C ASN A 106 9.45 5.62 -11.96
N ALA A 107 8.72 4.93 -11.08
CA ALA A 107 8.59 3.50 -11.12
C ALA A 107 7.44 3.10 -12.04
N ASN A 108 7.67 2.09 -12.89
CA ASN A 108 6.57 1.38 -13.53
C ASN A 108 5.69 0.79 -12.43
N GLN A 109 4.52 1.35 -12.23
CA GLN A 109 3.57 0.80 -11.29
C GLN A 109 2.63 -0.15 -12.02
N PHE A 110 2.37 -1.28 -11.39
CA PHE A 110 1.30 -2.18 -11.81
C PHE A 110 0.04 -1.84 -11.02
N LEU A 111 -1.12 -2.24 -11.53
CA LEU A 111 -2.36 -2.16 -10.78
C LEU A 111 -2.21 -2.95 -9.48
N PHE A 112 -2.65 -2.38 -8.36
CA PHE A 112 -2.38 -2.95 -7.04
C PHE A 112 -3.55 -2.81 -6.07
N MET A 113 -3.48 -3.61 -5.01
CA MET A 113 -4.32 -3.54 -3.82
C MET A 113 -3.40 -3.49 -2.60
N ASP A 114 -3.60 -2.53 -1.71
CA ASP A 114 -2.82 -2.38 -0.49
C ASP A 114 -3.41 -3.23 0.65
N ILE A 115 -2.54 -3.96 1.33
CA ILE A 115 -2.88 -4.95 2.37
C ILE A 115 -2.18 -4.55 3.66
N MET A 116 -2.93 -3.96 4.59
CA MET A 116 -2.38 -3.39 5.81
C MET A 116 -2.54 -4.31 7.01
N PRO A 117 -1.46 -4.56 7.78
CA PRO A 117 -1.59 -5.24 9.06
C PRO A 117 -2.23 -4.35 10.12
N VAL A 118 -3.09 -4.91 10.94
CA VAL A 118 -3.66 -4.27 12.13
C VAL A 118 -3.02 -4.89 13.37
N ASP A 119 -2.30 -4.05 14.10
CA ASP A 119 -1.61 -4.41 15.33
C ASP A 119 -2.35 -3.92 16.55
N GLY A 120 -2.22 -4.65 17.66
CA GLY A 120 -2.65 -4.18 18.96
C GLY A 120 -1.83 -2.98 19.44
N LEU A 121 -2.47 -2.05 20.10
CA LEU A 121 -1.78 -0.93 20.76
C LEU A 121 -1.55 -1.25 22.24
N PRO A 122 -0.45 -0.74 22.83
CA PRO A 122 -0.25 -0.78 24.26
C PRO A 122 -1.38 -0.11 25.05
N ASN A 123 -1.62 -0.54 26.28
CA ASN A 123 -2.62 0.09 27.15
C ASN A 123 -2.15 1.45 27.69
N ASP A 124 -0.85 1.70 27.76
CA ASP A 124 -0.28 2.99 28.22
C ASP A 124 -0.38 4.06 27.13
N LYS A 125 -1.09 5.15 27.43
CA LYS A 125 -1.30 6.26 26.49
C LYS A 125 0.00 6.96 26.06
N ASN A 126 1.01 7.04 26.95
CA ASN A 126 2.28 7.69 26.64
C ASN A 126 3.09 6.83 25.67
N GLU A 127 3.04 5.52 25.84
CA GLU A 127 3.65 4.57 24.93
C GLU A 127 3.00 4.65 23.54
N VAL A 128 1.68 4.69 23.47
CA VAL A 128 0.93 4.91 22.22
C VAL A 128 1.36 6.21 21.53
N VAL A 129 1.41 7.33 22.26
CA VAL A 129 1.86 8.62 21.73
C VAL A 129 3.30 8.54 21.21
N SER A 130 4.19 7.82 21.91
CA SER A 130 5.57 7.61 21.48
C SER A 130 5.65 6.83 20.16
N ILE A 131 4.86 5.76 20.02
CA ILE A 131 4.76 4.97 18.80
C ILE A 131 4.32 5.84 17.62
N TYR A 132 3.26 6.63 17.79
CA TYR A 132 2.77 7.53 16.73
C TYR A 132 3.78 8.61 16.33
N LYS A 133 4.53 9.16 17.31
CA LYS A 133 5.61 10.13 17.02
C LYS A 133 6.72 9.49 16.19
N LYS A 134 7.19 8.29 16.56
CA LYS A 134 8.21 7.55 15.81
C LYS A 134 7.71 7.21 14.41
N ARG A 135 6.49 6.67 14.29
CA ARG A 135 5.87 6.37 13.00
C ARG A 135 5.86 7.59 12.08
N LYS A 136 5.46 8.77 12.58
CA LYS A 136 5.43 10.00 11.78
C LYS A 136 6.80 10.37 11.21
N VAL A 137 7.86 10.18 12.01
CA VAL A 137 9.24 10.45 11.57
C VAL A 137 9.65 9.45 10.47
N TYR A 138 9.46 8.16 10.71
CA TYR A 138 9.84 7.12 9.73
C TYR A 138 9.02 7.22 8.44
N SER A 139 7.72 7.47 8.50
CA SER A 139 6.90 7.68 7.31
C SER A 139 7.40 8.87 6.49
N LYS A 140 7.81 9.96 7.17
CA LYS A 140 8.37 11.13 6.48
C LYS A 140 9.73 10.85 5.83
N MET A 141 10.57 10.05 6.46
CA MET A 141 11.84 9.62 5.88
C MET A 141 11.59 8.74 4.63
N LEU A 142 10.64 7.81 4.72
CA LEU A 142 10.28 6.93 3.59
C LEU A 142 9.76 7.74 2.38
N GLU A 143 8.85 8.69 2.62
CA GLU A 143 8.39 9.61 1.56
C GLU A 143 9.54 10.39 0.90
N LEU A 144 10.56 10.78 1.68
CA LEU A 144 11.72 11.49 1.15
C LEU A 144 12.61 10.59 0.30
N CYS A 145 12.73 9.30 0.63
CA CYS A 145 13.52 8.34 -0.16
C CYS A 145 12.98 8.21 -1.60
N ASP A 146 11.66 8.33 -1.78
CA ASP A 146 11.00 8.22 -3.09
C ASP A 146 10.83 9.55 -3.83
N ALA A 147 11.03 10.66 -3.13
CA ALA A 147 10.78 11.97 -3.70
C ALA A 147 11.76 12.32 -4.83
N LYS A 148 11.26 12.97 -5.87
CA LYS A 148 12.08 13.53 -6.95
C LYS A 148 12.86 14.74 -6.44
N LEU A 149 14.13 14.84 -6.84
CA LEU A 149 14.96 16.00 -6.57
C LEU A 149 14.44 17.24 -7.32
N GLY A 150 14.63 18.41 -6.72
CA GLY A 150 14.34 19.69 -7.39
C GLY A 150 12.88 20.14 -7.39
N HIS A 151 11.94 19.39 -6.79
CA HIS A 151 10.53 19.75 -6.73
C HIS A 151 10.17 20.45 -5.41
N GLY A 152 9.77 21.71 -5.49
CA GLY A 152 9.31 22.52 -4.34
C GLY A 152 8.60 23.79 -4.78
N LYS A 153 7.66 24.30 -3.94
CA LYS A 153 6.90 25.54 -4.23
C LYS A 153 7.76 26.83 -4.23
N SER A 154 9.03 26.77 -3.80
CA SER A 154 10.02 27.85 -3.89
C SER A 154 11.43 27.26 -3.96
N PHE A 155 12.38 28.02 -4.51
CA PHE A 155 13.77 27.59 -4.68
C PHE A 155 14.41 27.14 -3.35
N SER A 156 14.25 27.91 -2.27
CA SER A 156 14.78 27.57 -0.95
C SER A 156 14.20 26.28 -0.40
N ARG A 157 12.88 26.05 -0.57
CA ARG A 157 12.22 24.80 -0.15
C ARG A 157 12.64 23.60 -1.00
N ALA A 158 12.82 23.80 -2.31
CA ALA A 158 13.33 22.76 -3.20
C ALA A 158 14.76 22.35 -2.81
N PHE A 159 15.62 23.31 -2.49
CA PHE A 159 17.01 23.07 -2.06
C PHE A 159 17.07 22.30 -0.73
N ILE A 160 16.35 22.75 0.31
CA ILE A 160 16.28 22.05 1.61
C ILE A 160 15.72 20.63 1.44
N LYS A 161 14.65 20.50 0.64
CA LYS A 161 14.07 19.19 0.35
C LYS A 161 15.05 18.25 -0.34
N SER A 162 15.85 18.76 -1.30
CA SER A 162 16.86 17.97 -2.00
C SER A 162 17.97 17.47 -1.06
N ILE A 163 18.43 18.30 -0.11
CA ILE A 163 19.39 17.88 0.92
C ILE A 163 18.79 16.77 1.79
N LEU A 164 17.54 16.93 2.25
CA LEU A 164 16.85 15.91 3.06
C LEU A 164 16.65 14.59 2.31
N ILE A 165 16.36 14.65 1.01
CA ILE A 165 16.24 13.47 0.13
C ILE A 165 17.59 12.74 0.03
N ILE A 166 18.67 13.46 -0.20
CA ILE A 166 20.02 12.87 -0.28
C ILE A 166 20.37 12.20 1.05
N PHE A 167 20.13 12.89 2.18
CA PHE A 167 20.37 12.33 3.50
C PHE A 167 19.53 11.06 3.75
N ALA A 168 18.25 11.10 3.46
CA ALA A 168 17.36 9.95 3.62
C ALA A 168 17.82 8.74 2.80
N LYS A 169 18.30 8.96 1.55
CA LYS A 169 18.85 7.91 0.67
C LYS A 169 20.20 7.34 1.12
N CYS A 170 20.96 8.09 1.94
CA CYS A 170 22.23 7.61 2.49
C CYS A 170 22.05 6.80 3.79
N VAL A 171 20.94 6.97 4.48
CA VAL A 171 20.67 6.32 5.78
C VAL A 171 19.75 5.11 5.63
N GLY A 172 18.96 5.02 4.57
CA GLY A 172 18.03 3.91 4.28
C GLY A 172 18.60 2.96 3.24
#